data_b6e9e8bdbae7613d1da01c93497bb58f
#
_entry.id   b6e9e8bdbae7613d1da01c93497bb58f
#
_cell.length_a   1.000
_cell.length_b   1.000
_cell.length_c   1.000
_cell.angle_alpha   90.00
_cell.angle_beta   90.00
_cell.angle_gamma   90.00
#
_symmetry.space_group_name_H-M   'P 1'
#
loop_
_entity.id
_entity.type
_entity.pdbx_description
1 polymer ?
#
loop_
_entity_poly.entity_id
_entity_poly.type
_entity_poly.pdbx_seq_one_letter_code
_entity_poly.pdbx_strand_id
1 'polypeptide(L)'
;MEIPLGLTFDDVLLRPAESNVLPSMADTRTKLTREIGLNIPVLSSAMDTVTEADMAIAMAQMGGIGVLHRNLEVPDQCAAVRAVKRYESGMVVNPITISPDAELGEAQAIMDQNKISGIPVTDESGKLVGILTNRDVRFAENPLQPIRELMTTENLATVPLGTGQEDARRLLHQRRIEKLLVVDDDYKCIGLITVKDIEKAVNYPDATKDEAGRLRVAAATTVGDNGFARTEALIDAEVDVVVIDTAHGHNKDVAKAVERAKTLSNSVQVIAGNVATAEATRALIDAGADAIKVGIGPGSICTTRVVAGVGVPQLTAVMESAKEAAKSGVPVIADGGLRTSGDAAKALAAGASSVMVGSMLAGTTESPGEVFLYQGRSYKAYRGMGSVGAMARGSADRYFQQDVSAMKLVPEGIEGQVPFKGPAADVVHQLVGGVKAAMGYTGSATIADLQTRAQFVRITNAGLSESHVHDVAITREAPNYPTR
;
A
#
# COMPACT_ATOMS: atom_id res chain seq x y z
N MET A 1 -8.38 -3.29 -42.39
CA MET A 1 -8.29 -3.41 -40.92
C MET A 1 -8.76 -2.08 -40.35
N GLU A 2 -9.80 -2.09 -39.52
CA GLU A 2 -10.26 -0.90 -38.80
C GLU A 2 -9.35 -0.70 -37.57
N ILE A 3 -8.82 0.52 -37.41
CA ILE A 3 -7.95 0.85 -36.26
C ILE A 3 -8.80 1.68 -35.31
N PRO A 4 -9.14 1.13 -34.11
CA PRO A 4 -9.93 1.86 -33.12
C PRO A 4 -9.14 3.03 -32.51
N LEU A 5 -9.84 4.07 -32.07
CA LEU A 5 -9.27 5.22 -31.41
C LEU A 5 -9.06 4.90 -29.92
N GLY A 6 -7.81 4.97 -29.44
CA GLY A 6 -7.48 4.89 -28.02
C GLY A 6 -7.35 6.30 -27.40
N LEU A 7 -7.93 6.50 -26.21
CA LEU A 7 -7.92 7.76 -25.47
C LEU A 7 -7.12 7.64 -24.16
N THR A 8 -6.39 8.70 -23.82
CA THR A 8 -5.75 8.86 -22.51
C THR A 8 -6.44 9.95 -21.67
N PHE A 9 -5.97 10.23 -20.48
CA PHE A 9 -6.59 11.21 -19.59
C PHE A 9 -6.56 12.64 -20.15
N ASP A 10 -5.56 12.99 -20.95
CA ASP A 10 -5.44 14.31 -21.59
C ASP A 10 -6.45 14.53 -22.74
N ASP A 11 -7.04 13.47 -23.27
CA ASP A 11 -8.00 13.56 -24.37
C ASP A 11 -9.42 13.91 -23.92
N VAL A 12 -9.67 13.94 -22.61
CA VAL A 12 -11.02 14.11 -22.06
C VAL A 12 -11.04 15.00 -20.83
N LEU A 13 -12.21 15.59 -20.55
CA LEU A 13 -12.57 16.19 -19.27
C LEU A 13 -13.88 15.58 -18.77
N LEU A 14 -14.09 15.62 -17.44
CA LEU A 14 -15.39 15.32 -16.84
C LEU A 14 -16.29 16.55 -16.99
N ARG A 15 -17.54 16.33 -17.42
CA ARG A 15 -18.53 17.40 -17.53
C ARG A 15 -19.09 17.72 -16.15
N PRO A 16 -19.16 19.01 -15.76
CA PRO A 16 -19.87 19.40 -14.57
C PRO A 16 -21.37 19.07 -14.69
N ALA A 17 -21.99 18.72 -13.59
CA ALA A 17 -23.41 18.39 -13.50
C ALA A 17 -24.04 19.09 -12.30
N GLU A 18 -25.39 19.08 -12.24
CA GLU A 18 -26.10 19.55 -11.06
C GLU A 18 -25.65 18.77 -9.81
N SER A 19 -25.32 19.50 -8.74
CA SER A 19 -24.72 18.92 -7.55
C SER A 19 -25.20 19.56 -6.27
N ASN A 20 -25.55 18.71 -5.30
CA ASN A 20 -25.74 19.07 -3.90
C ASN A 20 -24.61 18.47 -3.03
N VAL A 21 -23.56 17.96 -3.62
CA VAL A 21 -22.43 17.31 -2.95
C VAL A 21 -21.29 18.31 -2.78
N LEU A 22 -20.97 18.64 -1.54
CA LEU A 22 -19.75 19.39 -1.21
C LEU A 22 -18.57 18.41 -1.17
N PRO A 23 -17.33 18.82 -1.50
CA PRO A 23 -16.15 17.97 -1.39
C PRO A 23 -15.96 17.31 -0.02
N SER A 24 -16.35 17.99 1.06
CA SER A 24 -16.33 17.45 2.43
C SER A 24 -17.34 16.32 2.68
N MET A 25 -18.39 16.23 1.87
CA MET A 25 -19.44 15.22 1.97
C MET A 25 -19.16 13.99 1.07
N ALA A 26 -18.20 14.11 0.17
CA ALA A 26 -17.87 13.04 -0.77
C ALA A 26 -17.20 11.86 -0.05
N ASP A 27 -17.80 10.67 -0.19
CA ASP A 27 -17.28 9.41 0.35
C ASP A 27 -16.39 8.72 -0.68
N THR A 28 -15.10 8.63 -0.36
CA THR A 28 -14.10 8.02 -1.23
C THR A 28 -13.85 6.55 -0.95
N ARG A 29 -14.62 5.93 -0.03
CA ARG A 29 -14.52 4.49 0.25
C ARG A 29 -14.83 3.68 -1.00
N THR A 30 -14.06 2.62 -1.19
CA THR A 30 -14.12 1.78 -2.37
C THR A 30 -13.72 0.34 -2.07
N LYS A 31 -13.85 -0.55 -3.06
CA LYS A 31 -13.35 -1.92 -2.98
C LYS A 31 -12.00 -2.04 -3.67
N LEU A 32 -11.02 -2.61 -2.95
CA LEU A 32 -9.75 -3.03 -3.53
C LEU A 32 -9.88 -4.38 -4.23
N THR A 33 -10.51 -5.32 -3.55
CA THR A 33 -10.83 -6.67 -4.04
C THR A 33 -12.29 -6.96 -3.77
N ARG A 34 -12.75 -8.18 -4.05
CA ARG A 34 -14.14 -8.57 -3.74
C ARG A 34 -14.48 -8.42 -2.25
N GLU A 35 -13.51 -8.66 -1.36
CA GLU A 35 -13.72 -8.70 0.09
C GLU A 35 -13.07 -7.53 0.83
N ILE A 36 -11.94 -7.00 0.34
CA ILE A 36 -11.22 -5.93 1.01
C ILE A 36 -11.68 -4.56 0.52
N GLY A 37 -12.10 -3.71 1.45
CA GLY A 37 -12.39 -2.29 1.23
C GLY A 37 -11.20 -1.39 1.53
N LEU A 38 -11.20 -0.21 0.92
CA LEU A 38 -10.31 0.91 1.21
C LEU A 38 -11.12 2.15 1.60
N ASN A 39 -10.59 3.00 2.47
CA ASN A 39 -11.20 4.26 2.86
C ASN A 39 -10.86 5.41 1.88
N ILE A 40 -9.73 5.28 1.15
CA ILE A 40 -9.38 6.12 0.00
C ILE A 40 -9.01 5.24 -1.20
N PRO A 41 -9.30 5.64 -2.44
CA PRO A 41 -9.11 4.80 -3.63
C PRO A 41 -7.66 4.82 -4.15
N VAL A 42 -6.65 4.75 -3.27
CA VAL A 42 -5.24 4.96 -3.65
C VAL A 42 -4.35 3.82 -3.15
N LEU A 43 -3.52 3.30 -4.07
CA LEU A 43 -2.46 2.34 -3.79
C LEU A 43 -1.09 2.93 -4.12
N SER A 44 -0.04 2.60 -3.36
CA SER A 44 1.34 2.83 -3.80
C SER A 44 1.87 1.66 -4.61
N SER A 45 2.62 1.97 -5.68
CA SER A 45 3.07 0.97 -6.66
C SER A 45 4.17 0.07 -6.13
N ALA A 46 4.21 -1.19 -6.62
CA ALA A 46 5.20 -2.19 -6.29
C ALA A 46 6.55 -1.92 -6.99
N MET A 47 7.18 -0.80 -6.68
CA MET A 47 8.44 -0.36 -7.26
C MET A 47 9.49 -0.15 -6.18
N ASP A 48 10.74 -0.53 -6.46
CA ASP A 48 11.85 -0.48 -5.50
C ASP A 48 12.34 0.93 -5.15
N THR A 49 11.74 1.96 -5.74
CA THR A 49 11.90 3.37 -5.41
C THR A 49 10.60 4.02 -4.90
N VAL A 50 9.57 3.22 -4.59
CA VAL A 50 8.27 3.73 -4.14
C VAL A 50 7.82 3.08 -2.84
N THR A 51 7.72 1.74 -2.78
CA THR A 51 7.02 1.07 -1.68
C THR A 51 7.86 0.01 -0.99
N GLU A 52 8.37 0.36 0.18
CA GLU A 52 8.83 -0.56 1.22
C GLU A 52 7.97 -0.39 2.48
N ALA A 53 8.40 -0.90 3.63
CA ALA A 53 7.58 -0.95 4.85
C ALA A 53 7.04 0.43 5.28
N ASP A 54 7.86 1.48 5.27
CA ASP A 54 7.47 2.82 5.72
C ASP A 54 6.36 3.42 4.84
N MET A 55 6.47 3.29 3.52
CA MET A 55 5.42 3.72 2.59
C MET A 55 4.16 2.87 2.75
N ALA A 56 4.28 1.55 2.94
CA ALA A 56 3.13 0.68 3.12
C ALA A 56 2.35 1.03 4.40
N ILE A 57 3.07 1.32 5.49
CA ILE A 57 2.50 1.81 6.74
C ILE A 57 1.75 3.13 6.52
N ALA A 58 2.43 4.13 5.92
CA ALA A 58 1.82 5.44 5.67
C ALA A 58 0.56 5.33 4.81
N MET A 59 0.59 4.52 3.74
CA MET A 59 -0.57 4.31 2.87
C MET A 59 -1.73 3.67 3.61
N ALA A 60 -1.49 2.64 4.42
CA ALA A 60 -2.53 1.99 5.20
C ALA A 60 -3.12 2.93 6.27
N GLN A 61 -2.30 3.73 6.94
CA GLN A 61 -2.75 4.76 7.90
C GLN A 61 -3.67 5.79 7.27
N MET A 62 -3.40 6.20 6.05
CA MET A 62 -4.22 7.16 5.30
C MET A 62 -5.51 6.54 4.73
N GLY A 63 -5.73 5.24 4.88
CA GLY A 63 -6.92 4.54 4.40
C GLY A 63 -6.77 3.92 3.00
N GLY A 64 -5.58 3.96 2.41
CA GLY A 64 -5.20 3.24 1.21
C GLY A 64 -4.49 1.92 1.51
N ILE A 65 -3.61 1.46 0.60
CA ILE A 65 -2.77 0.29 0.82
C ILE A 65 -1.45 0.41 0.05
N GLY A 66 -0.35 -0.03 0.66
CA GLY A 66 0.94 -0.14 -0.01
C GLY A 66 1.16 -1.53 -0.60
N VAL A 67 1.77 -1.59 -1.79
CA VAL A 67 2.20 -2.85 -2.41
C VAL A 67 3.71 -2.96 -2.33
N LEU A 68 4.21 -3.82 -1.45
CA LEU A 68 5.63 -4.09 -1.29
C LEU A 68 6.21 -4.69 -2.57
N HIS A 69 7.32 -4.12 -3.05
CA HIS A 69 7.97 -4.61 -4.26
C HIS A 69 8.70 -5.94 -4.05
N ARG A 70 9.00 -6.66 -5.12
CA ARG A 70 9.64 -7.96 -5.08
C ARG A 70 11.14 -7.98 -5.44
N ASN A 71 11.74 -6.80 -5.67
CA ASN A 71 13.22 -6.65 -5.79
C ASN A 71 13.89 -6.71 -4.41
N LEU A 72 13.37 -7.58 -3.55
CA LEU A 72 13.87 -7.97 -2.24
C LEU A 72 14.02 -9.48 -2.21
N GLU A 73 14.96 -9.97 -1.42
CA GLU A 73 14.96 -11.38 -1.07
C GLU A 73 13.67 -11.75 -0.34
N VAL A 74 13.24 -13.02 -0.45
CA VAL A 74 11.98 -13.46 0.16
C VAL A 74 11.92 -13.19 1.67
N PRO A 75 12.98 -13.47 2.46
CA PRO A 75 12.97 -13.18 3.89
C PRO A 75 12.79 -11.68 4.20
N ASP A 76 13.42 -10.80 3.42
CA ASP A 76 13.36 -9.34 3.62
C ASP A 76 11.96 -8.79 3.27
N GLN A 77 11.35 -9.27 2.20
CA GLN A 77 9.98 -8.90 1.84
C GLN A 77 8.99 -9.37 2.91
N CYS A 78 9.15 -10.61 3.43
CA CYS A 78 8.36 -11.11 4.54
C CYS A 78 8.57 -10.32 5.84
N ALA A 79 9.81 -9.88 6.11
CA ALA A 79 10.11 -9.01 7.25
C ALA A 79 9.40 -7.66 7.11
N ALA A 80 9.35 -7.08 5.91
CA ALA A 80 8.59 -5.86 5.61
C ALA A 80 7.07 -6.05 5.82
N VAL A 81 6.49 -7.19 5.38
CA VAL A 81 5.09 -7.52 5.67
C VAL A 81 4.84 -7.54 7.17
N ARG A 82 5.66 -8.30 7.93
CA ARG A 82 5.52 -8.39 9.38
C ARG A 82 5.71 -7.04 10.08
N ALA A 83 6.58 -6.16 9.56
CA ALA A 83 6.77 -4.81 10.09
C ALA A 83 5.49 -3.99 9.97
N VAL A 84 4.80 -4.03 8.82
CA VAL A 84 3.51 -3.35 8.62
C VAL A 84 2.44 -3.94 9.55
N LYS A 85 2.32 -5.27 9.63
CA LYS A 85 1.32 -5.94 10.47
C LYS A 85 1.51 -5.63 11.97
N ARG A 86 2.74 -5.40 12.43
CA ARG A 86 3.05 -5.07 13.83
C ARG A 86 2.91 -3.58 14.15
N TYR A 87 2.91 -2.70 13.14
CA TYR A 87 3.04 -1.25 13.36
C TYR A 87 1.84 -0.64 14.09
N GLU A 88 0.63 -1.07 13.76
CA GLU A 88 -0.62 -0.63 14.41
C GLU A 88 -1.57 -1.80 14.59
N SER A 89 -1.60 -2.34 15.76
CA SER A 89 -2.59 -3.40 16.07
C SER A 89 -3.69 -2.92 17.02
N GLY A 90 -3.67 -1.65 17.47
CA GLY A 90 -4.54 -1.18 18.57
C GLY A 90 -4.31 -2.00 19.86
N MET A 91 -3.90 -3.23 19.66
CA MET A 91 -3.41 -4.21 20.60
C MET A 91 -2.33 -5.04 19.90
N VAL A 92 -1.15 -5.13 20.45
CA VAL A 92 -0.11 -6.06 19.97
C VAL A 92 -0.60 -7.47 20.29
N VAL A 93 -1.00 -8.23 19.28
CA VAL A 93 -1.40 -9.65 19.46
C VAL A 93 -0.14 -10.50 19.54
N ASN A 94 -0.14 -11.50 20.43
CA ASN A 94 1.03 -12.34 20.72
C ASN A 94 2.30 -11.52 20.94
N PRO A 95 2.35 -10.67 21.99
CA PRO A 95 3.51 -9.84 22.24
C PRO A 95 4.75 -10.71 22.49
N ILE A 96 5.92 -10.13 22.20
CA ILE A 96 7.17 -10.78 22.58
C ILE A 96 7.17 -10.87 24.11
N THR A 97 7.32 -12.09 24.63
CA THR A 97 7.38 -12.36 26.06
C THR A 97 8.78 -12.87 26.43
N ILE A 98 9.11 -12.83 27.70
CA ILE A 98 10.39 -13.30 28.22
C ILE A 98 10.17 -14.10 29.51
N SER A 99 11.06 -15.07 29.79
CA SER A 99 11.03 -15.85 31.02
C SER A 99 11.48 -14.98 32.23
N PRO A 100 10.93 -15.19 33.44
CA PRO A 100 11.40 -14.52 34.65
C PRO A 100 12.84 -14.88 35.00
N ASP A 101 13.34 -16.00 34.47
CA ASP A 101 14.71 -16.48 34.71
C ASP A 101 15.73 -16.00 33.69
N ALA A 102 15.27 -15.29 32.66
CA ALA A 102 16.15 -14.67 31.66
C ALA A 102 17.02 -13.56 32.29
N GLU A 103 18.13 -13.26 31.66
CA GLU A 103 19.06 -12.23 32.11
C GLU A 103 18.68 -10.85 31.59
N LEU A 104 19.04 -9.80 32.32
CA LEU A 104 18.80 -8.40 31.93
C LEU A 104 19.38 -8.09 30.54
N GLY A 105 20.58 -8.59 30.22
CA GLY A 105 21.23 -8.38 28.94
C GLY A 105 20.40 -8.93 27.77
N GLU A 106 19.76 -10.09 27.95
CA GLU A 106 18.84 -10.67 26.96
C GLU A 106 17.60 -9.77 26.76
N ALA A 107 17.00 -9.33 27.88
CA ALA A 107 15.85 -8.43 27.81
C ALA A 107 16.17 -7.11 27.10
N GLN A 108 17.32 -6.51 27.39
CA GLN A 108 17.76 -5.27 26.74
C GLN A 108 18.00 -5.48 25.24
N ALA A 109 18.63 -6.59 24.84
CA ALA A 109 18.84 -6.93 23.44
C ALA A 109 17.49 -7.09 22.69
N ILE A 110 16.51 -7.77 23.30
CA ILE A 110 15.15 -7.90 22.73
C ILE A 110 14.48 -6.53 22.61
N MET A 111 14.58 -5.67 23.62
CA MET A 111 13.99 -4.32 23.61
C MET A 111 14.59 -3.45 22.51
N ASP A 112 15.90 -3.45 22.35
CA ASP A 112 16.62 -2.65 21.36
C ASP A 112 16.37 -3.15 19.93
N GLN A 113 16.46 -4.46 19.73
CA GLN A 113 16.24 -5.09 18.42
C GLN A 113 14.82 -4.86 17.90
N ASN A 114 13.82 -4.91 18.81
CA ASN A 114 12.42 -4.76 18.44
C ASN A 114 11.87 -3.32 18.67
N LYS A 115 12.72 -2.39 19.15
CA LYS A 115 12.36 -1.00 19.48
C LYS A 115 11.15 -0.90 20.41
N ILE A 116 11.07 -1.79 21.41
CA ILE A 116 10.01 -1.85 22.41
C ILE A 116 10.50 -1.37 23.77
N SER A 117 9.60 -0.76 24.54
CA SER A 117 9.91 -0.15 25.86
C SER A 117 9.38 -0.97 27.03
N GLY A 118 8.99 -2.22 26.79
CA GLY A 118 8.58 -3.15 27.85
C GLY A 118 8.11 -4.47 27.28
N ILE A 119 8.35 -5.53 28.02
CA ILE A 119 8.12 -6.91 27.65
C ILE A 119 7.26 -7.57 28.73
N PRO A 120 6.13 -8.21 28.42
CA PRO A 120 5.41 -9.08 29.36
C PRO A 120 6.31 -10.26 29.76
N VAL A 121 6.29 -10.60 31.02
CA VAL A 121 7.04 -11.74 31.57
C VAL A 121 6.05 -12.87 31.82
N THR A 122 6.34 -14.04 31.23
CA THR A 122 5.48 -15.23 31.31
C THR A 122 6.24 -16.44 31.82
N ASP A 123 5.55 -17.32 32.50
CA ASP A 123 6.10 -18.63 32.86
C ASP A 123 6.12 -19.59 31.66
N GLU A 124 6.62 -20.81 31.85
CA GLU A 124 6.69 -21.85 30.80
C GLU A 124 5.33 -22.24 30.22
N SER A 125 4.23 -22.00 30.92
CA SER A 125 2.87 -22.26 30.44
C SER A 125 2.31 -21.09 29.62
N GLY A 126 3.02 -19.96 29.51
CA GLY A 126 2.58 -18.71 28.90
C GLY A 126 1.73 -17.82 29.80
N LYS A 127 1.57 -18.19 31.08
CA LYS A 127 0.81 -17.43 32.07
C LYS A 127 1.59 -16.18 32.45
N LEU A 128 0.89 -15.05 32.52
CA LEU A 128 1.46 -13.77 32.89
C LEU A 128 1.91 -13.75 34.36
N VAL A 129 3.18 -13.45 34.61
CA VAL A 129 3.78 -13.36 35.97
C VAL A 129 4.36 -11.97 36.27
N GLY A 130 4.54 -11.13 35.26
CA GLY A 130 5.06 -9.77 35.45
C GLY A 130 5.13 -8.96 34.15
N ILE A 131 5.68 -7.75 34.28
CA ILE A 131 6.09 -6.90 33.17
C ILE A 131 7.43 -6.26 33.46
N LEU A 132 8.33 -6.25 32.47
CA LEU A 132 9.60 -5.53 32.52
C LEU A 132 9.53 -4.32 31.59
N THR A 133 9.84 -3.12 32.10
CA THR A 133 9.77 -1.88 31.32
C THR A 133 11.09 -1.12 31.39
N ASN A 134 11.28 -0.14 30.48
CA ASN A 134 12.46 0.76 30.53
C ASN A 134 12.62 1.47 31.87
N ARG A 135 11.55 1.63 32.65
CA ARG A 135 11.60 2.21 34.00
C ARG A 135 12.28 1.28 34.97
N ASP A 136 11.99 -0.02 34.86
CA ASP A 136 12.50 -1.05 35.76
C ASP A 136 14.01 -1.31 35.54
N VAL A 137 14.48 -1.20 34.28
CA VAL A 137 15.88 -1.48 33.90
C VAL A 137 16.77 -0.24 33.81
N ARG A 138 16.22 0.98 34.01
CA ARG A 138 16.94 2.24 33.78
C ARG A 138 18.27 2.39 34.52
N PHE A 139 18.35 1.86 35.72
CA PHE A 139 19.52 1.97 36.62
C PHE A 139 20.12 0.61 36.97
N ALA A 140 19.69 -0.45 36.28
CA ALA A 140 20.27 -1.79 36.49
C ALA A 140 21.57 -1.90 35.68
N GLU A 141 22.66 -2.23 36.39
CA GLU A 141 24.03 -2.27 35.82
C GLU A 141 24.54 -3.68 35.52
N ASN A 142 23.98 -4.70 36.19
CA ASN A 142 24.43 -6.08 36.04
C ASN A 142 23.65 -6.80 34.91
N PRO A 143 24.27 -7.05 33.74
CA PRO A 143 23.58 -7.70 32.61
C PRO A 143 23.18 -9.16 32.88
N LEU A 144 23.80 -9.82 33.89
CA LEU A 144 23.48 -11.19 34.28
C LEU A 144 22.40 -11.26 35.39
N GLN A 145 21.84 -10.12 35.80
CA GLN A 145 20.79 -10.08 36.81
C GLN A 145 19.49 -10.71 36.26
N PRO A 146 18.88 -11.67 36.98
CA PRO A 146 17.64 -12.28 36.60
C PRO A 146 16.48 -11.25 36.57
N ILE A 147 15.64 -11.31 35.53
CA ILE A 147 14.52 -10.37 35.33
C ILE A 147 13.53 -10.39 36.47
N ARG A 148 13.34 -11.54 37.14
CA ARG A 148 12.45 -11.69 38.30
C ARG A 148 12.73 -10.69 39.43
N GLU A 149 13.96 -10.22 39.55
CA GLU A 149 14.36 -9.25 40.58
C GLU A 149 14.07 -7.80 40.21
N LEU A 150 13.80 -7.54 38.91
CA LEU A 150 13.60 -6.22 38.36
C LEU A 150 12.16 -5.97 37.93
N MET A 151 11.45 -7.02 37.48
CA MET A 151 10.11 -6.91 36.91
C MET A 151 9.06 -6.46 37.92
N THR A 152 8.04 -5.77 37.47
CA THR A 152 6.85 -5.48 38.26
C THR A 152 5.94 -6.72 38.27
N THR A 153 5.58 -7.21 39.46
CA THR A 153 4.75 -8.41 39.70
C THR A 153 3.42 -8.09 40.32
N GLU A 154 3.34 -7.02 41.08
CA GLU A 154 2.14 -6.63 41.85
C GLU A 154 1.28 -5.62 41.05
N ASN A 155 -0.04 -5.70 41.23
CA ASN A 155 -1.00 -4.77 40.65
C ASN A 155 -0.87 -4.65 39.12
N LEU A 156 -0.55 -5.75 38.44
CA LEU A 156 -0.51 -5.79 36.98
C LEU A 156 -1.81 -5.27 36.39
N ALA A 157 -1.69 -4.35 35.43
CA ALA A 157 -2.85 -3.80 34.76
C ALA A 157 -3.24 -4.74 33.60
N THR A 158 -4.21 -5.60 33.83
CA THR A 158 -4.71 -6.56 32.87
C THR A 158 -6.12 -6.22 32.43
N VAL A 159 -6.44 -6.61 31.19
CA VAL A 159 -7.80 -6.50 30.58
C VAL A 159 -8.08 -7.78 29.79
N PRO A 160 -9.35 -8.18 29.67
CA PRO A 160 -9.73 -9.30 28.80
C PRO A 160 -9.64 -8.93 27.31
N LEU A 161 -9.59 -9.96 26.45
CA LEU A 161 -9.73 -9.80 25.02
C LEU A 161 -11.04 -9.08 24.66
N GLY A 162 -11.00 -8.15 23.72
CA GLY A 162 -12.17 -7.38 23.28
C GLY A 162 -12.46 -6.13 24.10
N THR A 163 -11.58 -5.76 25.06
CA THR A 163 -11.70 -4.47 25.77
C THR A 163 -11.70 -3.31 24.78
N GLY A 164 -12.73 -2.45 24.85
CA GLY A 164 -12.87 -1.30 23.98
C GLY A 164 -11.75 -0.26 24.18
N GLN A 165 -11.40 0.47 23.11
CA GLN A 165 -10.33 1.48 23.14
C GLN A 165 -10.57 2.56 24.21
N GLU A 166 -11.81 3.01 24.40
CA GLU A 166 -12.15 4.04 25.37
C GLU A 166 -11.96 3.55 26.81
N ASP A 167 -12.30 2.28 27.08
CA ASP A 167 -12.07 1.66 28.38
C ASP A 167 -10.58 1.45 28.65
N ALA A 168 -9.83 1.00 27.63
CA ALA A 168 -8.37 0.86 27.72
C ALA A 168 -7.71 2.22 27.99
N ARG A 169 -8.11 3.28 27.27
CA ARG A 169 -7.63 4.66 27.47
C ARG A 169 -7.91 5.15 28.89
N ARG A 170 -9.11 4.92 29.38
CA ARG A 170 -9.51 5.31 30.75
C ARG A 170 -8.65 4.60 31.80
N LEU A 171 -8.40 3.29 31.64
CA LEU A 171 -7.59 2.52 32.56
C LEU A 171 -6.11 2.96 32.54
N LEU A 172 -5.52 3.19 31.36
CA LEU A 172 -4.16 3.72 31.24
C LEU A 172 -4.00 5.05 31.97
N HIS A 173 -4.98 5.97 31.77
CA HIS A 173 -4.98 7.28 32.41
C HIS A 173 -5.18 7.18 33.93
N GLN A 174 -6.15 6.40 34.42
CA GLN A 174 -6.45 6.25 35.85
C GLN A 174 -5.28 5.64 36.60
N ARG A 175 -4.61 4.63 36.01
CA ARG A 175 -3.48 3.95 36.62
C ARG A 175 -2.14 4.64 36.36
N ARG A 176 -2.10 5.69 35.51
CA ARG A 176 -0.89 6.42 35.09
C ARG A 176 0.20 5.50 34.53
N ILE A 177 -0.21 4.56 33.70
CA ILE A 177 0.67 3.57 33.06
C ILE A 177 0.59 3.74 31.54
N GLU A 178 1.60 3.21 30.83
CA GLU A 178 1.72 3.30 29.38
C GLU A 178 1.28 2.01 28.66
N LYS A 179 1.06 0.94 29.40
CA LYS A 179 0.79 -0.40 28.87
C LYS A 179 -0.28 -1.13 29.68
N LEU A 180 -1.20 -1.78 28.97
CA LEU A 180 -2.18 -2.73 29.50
C LEU A 180 -1.89 -4.11 28.92
N LEU A 181 -1.84 -5.11 29.76
CA LEU A 181 -1.65 -6.50 29.37
C LEU A 181 -3.01 -7.13 29.07
N VAL A 182 -3.15 -7.76 27.91
CA VAL A 182 -4.36 -8.47 27.54
C VAL A 182 -4.19 -9.94 27.85
N VAL A 183 -5.09 -10.49 28.64
CA VAL A 183 -5.03 -11.89 29.06
C VAL A 183 -6.28 -12.65 28.64
N ASP A 184 -6.14 -13.95 28.42
CA ASP A 184 -7.25 -14.86 28.25
C ASP A 184 -7.81 -15.35 29.59
N ASP A 185 -8.80 -16.27 29.54
CA ASP A 185 -9.46 -16.84 30.72
C ASP A 185 -8.49 -17.68 31.59
N ASP A 186 -7.41 -18.19 31.03
CA ASP A 186 -6.35 -18.92 31.72
C ASP A 186 -5.23 -18.01 32.25
N TYR A 187 -5.40 -16.68 32.13
CA TYR A 187 -4.43 -15.65 32.49
C TYR A 187 -3.13 -15.72 31.68
N LYS A 188 -3.18 -16.24 30.45
CA LYS A 188 -2.07 -16.18 29.50
C LYS A 188 -2.01 -14.83 28.83
N CYS A 189 -0.80 -14.31 28.63
CA CYS A 189 -0.60 -13.03 27.94
C CYS A 189 -0.82 -13.20 26.43
N ILE A 190 -1.96 -12.73 25.94
CA ILE A 190 -2.34 -12.82 24.53
C ILE A 190 -2.21 -11.48 23.80
N GLY A 191 -2.01 -10.38 24.52
CA GLY A 191 -1.91 -9.06 23.92
C GLY A 191 -1.31 -7.99 24.83
N LEU A 192 -0.99 -6.85 24.20
CA LEU A 192 -0.50 -5.64 24.86
C LEU A 192 -1.11 -4.42 24.19
N ILE A 193 -1.75 -3.53 24.96
CA ILE A 193 -2.26 -2.24 24.49
C ILE A 193 -1.38 -1.14 25.06
N THR A 194 -0.90 -0.22 24.23
CA THR A 194 -0.09 0.92 24.68
C THR A 194 -0.79 2.26 24.43
N VAL A 195 -0.37 3.30 25.15
CA VAL A 195 -0.85 4.68 24.89
C VAL A 195 -0.59 5.08 23.45
N LYS A 196 0.59 4.70 22.90
CA LYS A 196 0.93 5.00 21.49
C LYS A 196 -0.04 4.36 20.49
N ASP A 197 -0.52 3.15 20.76
CA ASP A 197 -1.47 2.46 19.88
C ASP A 197 -2.83 3.17 19.88
N ILE A 198 -3.25 3.66 21.05
CA ILE A 198 -4.49 4.45 21.18
C ILE A 198 -4.35 5.81 20.48
N GLU A 199 -3.23 6.52 20.69
CA GLU A 199 -2.97 7.80 20.01
C GLU A 199 -2.94 7.65 18.49
N LYS A 200 -2.31 6.59 17.97
CA LYS A 200 -2.30 6.29 16.54
C LYS A 200 -3.71 6.02 16.01
N ALA A 201 -4.51 5.24 16.72
CA ALA A 201 -5.88 4.96 16.32
C ALA A 201 -6.76 6.24 16.27
N VAL A 202 -6.51 7.19 17.17
CA VAL A 202 -7.18 8.51 17.16
C VAL A 202 -6.69 9.38 16.01
N ASN A 203 -5.38 9.34 15.72
CA ASN A 203 -4.78 10.14 14.65
C ASN A 203 -5.11 9.63 13.24
N TYR A 204 -5.36 8.32 13.10
CA TYR A 204 -5.65 7.66 11.81
C TYR A 204 -6.96 6.86 11.86
N PRO A 205 -8.12 7.53 12.02
CA PRO A 205 -9.41 6.85 12.15
C PRO A 205 -9.82 6.11 10.88
N ASP A 206 -9.33 6.56 9.72
CA ASP A 206 -9.62 5.98 8.42
C ASP A 206 -8.59 4.92 7.98
N ALA A 207 -7.68 4.48 8.87
CA ALA A 207 -6.66 3.49 8.52
C ALA A 207 -7.30 2.19 8.00
N THR A 208 -6.70 1.63 6.95
CA THR A 208 -7.12 0.33 6.39
C THR A 208 -6.60 -0.80 7.25
N LYS A 209 -7.50 -1.46 7.99
CA LYS A 209 -7.18 -2.50 8.97
C LYS A 209 -7.88 -3.83 8.66
N ASP A 210 -7.28 -4.92 9.13
CA ASP A 210 -7.92 -6.24 9.15
C ASP A 210 -8.85 -6.39 10.38
N GLU A 211 -9.50 -7.54 10.51
CA GLU A 211 -10.44 -7.82 11.61
C GLU A 211 -9.75 -7.87 12.98
N ALA A 212 -8.43 -8.09 13.02
CA ALA A 212 -7.61 -8.02 14.23
C ALA A 212 -7.12 -6.61 14.54
N GLY A 213 -7.54 -5.58 13.77
CA GLY A 213 -7.15 -4.18 13.94
C GLY A 213 -5.74 -3.84 13.47
N ARG A 214 -5.06 -4.73 12.72
CA ARG A 214 -3.71 -4.54 12.18
C ARG A 214 -3.79 -3.89 10.80
N LEU A 215 -2.81 -3.07 10.46
CA LEU A 215 -2.73 -2.45 9.13
C LEU A 215 -2.71 -3.52 8.04
N ARG A 216 -3.46 -3.28 6.95
CA ARG A 216 -3.43 -4.15 5.77
C ARG A 216 -2.26 -3.81 4.86
N VAL A 217 -1.68 -4.85 4.26
CA VAL A 217 -0.53 -4.75 3.36
C VAL A 217 -0.69 -5.68 2.16
N ALA A 218 -0.27 -5.21 1.00
CA ALA A 218 -0.14 -6.02 -0.20
C ALA A 218 1.34 -6.26 -0.52
N ALA A 219 1.66 -7.37 -1.18
CA ALA A 219 3.02 -7.67 -1.62
C ALA A 219 3.03 -8.30 -3.01
N ALA A 220 3.98 -7.85 -3.83
CA ALA A 220 4.14 -8.36 -5.19
C ALA A 220 4.89 -9.70 -5.22
N THR A 221 4.43 -10.57 -6.10
CA THR A 221 5.06 -11.84 -6.48
C THR A 221 5.15 -11.95 -8.00
N THR A 222 5.65 -13.07 -8.51
CA THR A 222 5.81 -13.35 -9.92
C THR A 222 5.20 -14.71 -10.30
N VAL A 223 5.46 -15.17 -11.50
CA VAL A 223 5.00 -16.46 -12.03
C VAL A 223 6.02 -17.58 -11.77
N GLY A 224 5.64 -18.84 -12.07
CA GLY A 224 6.50 -20.01 -11.94
C GLY A 224 6.69 -20.48 -10.50
N ASP A 225 7.63 -21.41 -10.30
CA ASP A 225 7.85 -22.04 -8.99
C ASP A 225 8.46 -21.08 -7.97
N ASN A 226 9.34 -20.18 -8.40
CA ASN A 226 9.91 -19.14 -7.54
C ASN A 226 8.81 -18.17 -7.05
N GLY A 227 7.88 -17.80 -7.94
CA GLY A 227 6.72 -16.97 -7.59
C GLY A 227 5.79 -17.68 -6.62
N PHE A 228 5.60 -18.98 -6.78
CA PHE A 228 4.78 -19.79 -5.89
C PHE A 228 5.40 -19.89 -4.49
N ALA A 229 6.68 -20.23 -4.38
CA ALA A 229 7.39 -20.29 -3.09
C ALA A 229 7.39 -18.93 -2.37
N ARG A 230 7.56 -17.83 -3.11
CA ARG A 230 7.43 -16.47 -2.55
C ARG A 230 6.02 -16.22 -2.04
N THR A 231 4.99 -16.65 -2.77
CA THR A 231 3.59 -16.51 -2.37
C THR A 231 3.30 -17.27 -1.07
N GLU A 232 3.78 -18.50 -0.92
CA GLU A 232 3.67 -19.27 0.33
C GLU A 232 4.30 -18.51 1.51
N ALA A 233 5.54 -18.05 1.34
CA ALA A 233 6.26 -17.30 2.38
C ALA A 233 5.57 -15.97 2.76
N LEU A 234 4.96 -15.28 1.80
CA LEU A 234 4.19 -14.06 2.05
C LEU A 234 2.89 -14.35 2.82
N ILE A 235 2.22 -15.46 2.51
CA ILE A 235 1.03 -15.93 3.25
C ILE A 235 1.42 -16.29 4.69
N ASP A 236 2.52 -16.99 4.89
CA ASP A 236 3.06 -17.29 6.23
C ASP A 236 3.48 -16.02 6.99
N ALA A 237 3.82 -14.96 6.28
CA ALA A 237 4.08 -13.64 6.86
C ALA A 237 2.80 -12.83 7.14
N GLU A 238 1.61 -13.40 6.90
CA GLU A 238 0.27 -12.82 7.11
C GLU A 238 -0.04 -11.62 6.19
N VAL A 239 0.40 -11.68 4.92
CA VAL A 239 0.03 -10.68 3.91
C VAL A 239 -1.50 -10.74 3.65
N ASP A 240 -2.14 -9.59 3.49
CA ASP A 240 -3.58 -9.53 3.19
C ASP A 240 -3.87 -9.75 1.70
N VAL A 241 -2.98 -9.25 0.85
CA VAL A 241 -3.15 -9.27 -0.61
C VAL A 241 -1.84 -9.65 -1.30
N VAL A 242 -1.90 -10.66 -2.14
CA VAL A 242 -0.81 -11.02 -3.05
C VAL A 242 -1.06 -10.39 -4.42
N VAL A 243 -0.06 -9.73 -4.99
CA VAL A 243 -0.14 -9.11 -6.30
C VAL A 243 0.76 -9.86 -7.29
N ILE A 244 0.16 -10.61 -8.22
CA ILE A 244 0.89 -11.23 -9.32
C ILE A 244 1.16 -10.14 -10.35
N ASP A 245 2.40 -9.61 -10.32
CA ASP A 245 2.79 -8.39 -11.00
C ASP A 245 3.72 -8.67 -12.19
N THR A 246 3.18 -8.58 -13.40
CA THR A 246 3.89 -8.83 -14.67
C THR A 246 3.69 -7.67 -15.65
N ALA A 247 4.60 -7.53 -16.61
CA ALA A 247 4.47 -6.54 -17.68
C ALA A 247 3.32 -6.87 -18.65
N HIS A 248 2.96 -8.17 -18.77
CA HIS A 248 1.89 -8.65 -19.64
C HIS A 248 1.10 -9.77 -18.95
N GLY A 249 -0.04 -9.39 -18.37
CA GLY A 249 -0.91 -10.31 -17.61
C GLY A 249 -1.71 -11.31 -18.46
N HIS A 250 -1.91 -11.03 -19.77
CA HIS A 250 -2.57 -11.95 -20.68
C HIS A 250 -1.64 -13.09 -21.15
N ASN A 251 -1.04 -13.75 -20.16
CA ASN A 251 -0.12 -14.87 -20.34
C ASN A 251 -0.63 -16.07 -19.54
N LYS A 252 -0.54 -17.27 -20.10
CA LYS A 252 -1.00 -18.52 -19.47
C LYS A 252 -0.34 -18.79 -18.12
N ASP A 253 0.94 -18.39 -17.97
CA ASP A 253 1.65 -18.62 -16.70
C ASP A 253 1.17 -17.67 -15.60
N VAL A 254 0.65 -16.49 -15.97
CA VAL A 254 0.00 -15.58 -15.02
C VAL A 254 -1.33 -16.16 -14.52
N ALA A 255 -2.16 -16.69 -15.42
CA ALA A 255 -3.40 -17.39 -15.05
C ALA A 255 -3.12 -18.57 -14.11
N LYS A 256 -2.15 -19.44 -14.45
CA LYS A 256 -1.71 -20.54 -13.59
C LYS A 256 -1.21 -20.08 -12.23
N ALA A 257 -0.48 -18.94 -12.17
CA ALA A 257 -0.01 -18.39 -10.92
C ALA A 257 -1.17 -17.92 -10.03
N VAL A 258 -2.23 -17.33 -10.62
CA VAL A 258 -3.47 -16.99 -9.91
C VAL A 258 -4.15 -18.23 -9.35
N GLU A 259 -4.38 -19.25 -10.19
CA GLU A 259 -4.99 -20.52 -9.79
C GLU A 259 -4.22 -21.17 -8.62
N ARG A 260 -2.88 -21.26 -8.74
CA ARG A 260 -2.02 -21.82 -7.69
C ARG A 260 -2.07 -21.01 -6.39
N ALA A 261 -2.02 -19.68 -6.46
CA ALA A 261 -2.10 -18.81 -5.29
C ALA A 261 -3.44 -19.02 -4.53
N LYS A 262 -4.55 -19.17 -5.26
CA LYS A 262 -5.87 -19.43 -4.67
C LYS A 262 -5.98 -20.81 -4.00
N THR A 263 -5.10 -21.77 -4.31
CA THR A 263 -5.05 -23.06 -3.61
C THR A 263 -4.37 -23.01 -2.25
N LEU A 264 -3.53 -21.99 -2.00
CA LEU A 264 -2.76 -21.87 -0.76
C LEU A 264 -3.58 -21.29 0.41
N SER A 265 -4.51 -20.39 0.12
CA SER A 265 -5.30 -19.73 1.16
C SER A 265 -6.65 -19.27 0.62
N ASN A 266 -7.70 -19.47 1.43
CA ASN A 266 -9.04 -18.99 1.12
C ASN A 266 -9.25 -17.53 1.59
N SER A 267 -8.40 -17.00 2.47
CA SER A 267 -8.54 -15.67 3.05
C SER A 267 -7.69 -14.61 2.35
N VAL A 268 -6.55 -15.00 1.74
CA VAL A 268 -5.69 -14.08 1.02
C VAL A 268 -6.29 -13.71 -0.33
N GLN A 269 -6.36 -12.41 -0.60
CA GLN A 269 -6.89 -11.89 -1.85
C GLN A 269 -5.78 -11.82 -2.91
N VAL A 270 -6.12 -12.10 -4.17
CA VAL A 270 -5.16 -12.12 -5.29
C VAL A 270 -5.50 -11.04 -6.30
N ILE A 271 -4.59 -10.08 -6.48
CA ILE A 271 -4.62 -9.11 -7.57
C ILE A 271 -3.71 -9.61 -8.68
N ALA A 272 -4.15 -9.56 -9.93
CA ALA A 272 -3.34 -9.97 -11.07
C ALA A 272 -3.28 -8.89 -12.16
N GLY A 273 -2.16 -8.81 -12.85
CA GLY A 273 -1.93 -7.86 -13.94
C GLY A 273 -0.50 -7.90 -14.50
N ASN A 274 -0.18 -6.98 -15.44
CA ASN A 274 -1.03 -5.92 -15.95
C ASN A 274 -1.74 -6.36 -17.23
N VAL A 275 -2.95 -5.88 -17.39
CA VAL A 275 -3.76 -6.08 -18.60
C VAL A 275 -4.19 -4.75 -19.20
N ALA A 276 -4.73 -4.76 -20.43
CA ALA A 276 -5.23 -3.57 -21.11
C ALA A 276 -6.46 -3.84 -21.99
N THR A 277 -6.98 -5.08 -22.01
CA THR A 277 -8.12 -5.46 -22.87
C THR A 277 -9.17 -6.24 -22.08
N ALA A 278 -10.38 -6.30 -22.62
CA ALA A 278 -11.49 -7.06 -22.03
C ALA A 278 -11.19 -8.57 -21.95
N GLU A 279 -10.57 -9.13 -23.00
CA GLU A 279 -10.22 -10.55 -23.07
C GLU A 279 -9.19 -10.94 -21.99
N ALA A 280 -8.15 -10.10 -21.82
CA ALA A 280 -7.14 -10.32 -20.79
C ALA A 280 -7.75 -10.21 -19.39
N THR A 281 -8.65 -9.26 -19.18
CA THR A 281 -9.39 -9.08 -17.92
C THR A 281 -10.20 -10.32 -17.60
N ARG A 282 -10.98 -10.83 -18.57
CA ARG A 282 -11.76 -12.06 -18.40
C ARG A 282 -10.88 -13.25 -18.06
N ALA A 283 -9.78 -13.46 -18.78
CA ALA A 283 -8.88 -14.60 -18.56
C ALA A 283 -8.35 -14.65 -17.11
N LEU A 284 -8.01 -13.51 -16.50
CA LEU A 284 -7.53 -13.45 -15.13
C LEU A 284 -8.67 -13.62 -14.10
N ILE A 285 -9.87 -13.13 -14.41
CA ILE A 285 -11.08 -13.36 -13.58
C ILE A 285 -11.45 -14.84 -13.56
N ASP A 286 -11.43 -15.49 -14.73
CA ASP A 286 -11.73 -16.91 -14.87
C ASP A 286 -10.70 -17.78 -14.12
N ALA A 287 -9.45 -17.32 -14.02
CA ALA A 287 -8.40 -17.94 -13.21
C ALA A 287 -8.58 -17.72 -11.68
N GLY A 288 -9.53 -16.88 -11.26
CA GLY A 288 -9.85 -16.65 -9.85
C GLY A 288 -9.29 -15.37 -9.23
N ALA A 289 -8.79 -14.41 -10.02
CA ALA A 289 -8.31 -13.14 -9.48
C ALA A 289 -9.44 -12.35 -8.78
N ASP A 290 -9.12 -11.75 -7.62
CA ASP A 290 -10.05 -10.97 -6.80
C ASP A 290 -10.07 -9.49 -7.16
N ALA A 291 -9.06 -9.01 -7.89
CA ALA A 291 -9.03 -7.71 -8.56
C ALA A 291 -8.06 -7.73 -9.75
N ILE A 292 -8.27 -6.82 -10.69
CA ILE A 292 -7.50 -6.75 -11.94
C ILE A 292 -6.71 -5.44 -12.00
N LYS A 293 -5.41 -5.52 -12.25
CA LYS A 293 -4.53 -4.37 -12.39
C LYS A 293 -4.32 -4.03 -13.87
N VAL A 294 -4.69 -2.79 -14.26
CA VAL A 294 -4.81 -2.35 -15.65
C VAL A 294 -3.77 -1.28 -15.98
N GLY A 295 -2.95 -1.54 -17.01
CA GLY A 295 -2.00 -0.57 -17.53
C GLY A 295 -0.81 -1.23 -18.22
N ILE A 296 -0.73 -1.09 -19.54
CA ILE A 296 0.40 -1.53 -20.37
C ILE A 296 1.09 -0.30 -20.93
N GLY A 297 2.26 0.02 -20.38
CA GLY A 297 3.11 1.12 -20.81
C GLY A 297 2.67 2.55 -20.49
N PRO A 298 1.74 2.86 -19.54
CA PRO A 298 1.34 4.24 -19.26
C PRO A 298 2.26 4.96 -18.26
N GLY A 299 3.13 4.26 -17.55
CA GLY A 299 4.00 4.85 -16.52
C GLY A 299 4.95 5.90 -17.10
N SER A 300 5.21 6.98 -16.32
CA SER A 300 6.06 8.10 -16.74
C SER A 300 7.52 7.71 -17.06
N ILE A 301 7.95 6.56 -16.58
CA ILE A 301 9.31 6.02 -16.65
C ILE A 301 9.35 4.72 -17.45
N CYS A 302 8.20 4.29 -17.99
CA CYS A 302 8.05 3.11 -18.83
C CYS A 302 8.32 3.43 -20.30
N THR A 303 9.10 2.61 -20.99
CA THR A 303 9.40 2.73 -22.42
C THR A 303 8.85 1.59 -23.27
N THR A 304 8.04 0.70 -22.71
CA THR A 304 7.43 -0.44 -23.42
C THR A 304 6.79 -0.04 -24.73
N ARG A 305 6.01 1.05 -24.75
CA ARG A 305 5.33 1.52 -25.97
C ARG A 305 6.28 1.98 -27.07
N VAL A 306 7.48 2.45 -26.70
CA VAL A 306 8.50 2.90 -27.65
C VAL A 306 9.39 1.73 -28.07
N VAL A 307 9.80 0.89 -27.14
CA VAL A 307 10.72 -0.22 -27.37
C VAL A 307 10.03 -1.40 -28.06
N ALA A 308 8.87 -1.80 -27.56
CA ALA A 308 8.12 -2.94 -28.09
C ALA A 308 6.99 -2.54 -29.05
N GLY A 309 6.61 -1.27 -29.12
CA GLY A 309 5.46 -0.79 -29.91
C GLY A 309 4.11 -1.27 -29.37
N VAL A 310 4.05 -1.75 -28.12
CA VAL A 310 2.87 -2.37 -27.51
C VAL A 310 2.32 -1.50 -26.38
N GLY A 311 1.01 -1.34 -26.33
CA GLY A 311 0.30 -0.63 -25.27
C GLY A 311 -1.10 -0.19 -25.70
N VAL A 312 -1.89 0.21 -24.71
CA VAL A 312 -3.22 0.82 -24.92
C VAL A 312 -3.26 2.12 -24.15
N PRO A 313 -3.77 3.23 -24.70
CA PRO A 313 -3.99 4.46 -23.95
C PRO A 313 -4.83 4.21 -22.71
N GLN A 314 -4.42 4.78 -21.57
CA GLN A 314 -4.83 4.28 -20.25
C GLN A 314 -6.34 4.43 -19.97
N LEU A 315 -6.97 5.52 -20.43
CA LEU A 315 -8.41 5.70 -20.25
C LEU A 315 -9.19 4.58 -20.97
N THR A 316 -8.84 4.29 -22.22
CA THR A 316 -9.47 3.20 -22.99
C THR A 316 -9.24 1.84 -22.32
N ALA A 317 -8.01 1.55 -21.86
CA ALA A 317 -7.70 0.31 -21.19
C ALA A 317 -8.55 0.12 -19.91
N VAL A 318 -8.70 1.19 -19.11
CA VAL A 318 -9.53 1.17 -17.90
C VAL A 318 -11.00 0.95 -18.25
N MET A 319 -11.55 1.67 -19.22
CA MET A 319 -12.96 1.55 -19.63
C MET A 319 -13.30 0.13 -20.12
N GLU A 320 -12.45 -0.45 -20.97
CA GLU A 320 -12.67 -1.82 -21.50
C GLU A 320 -12.59 -2.86 -20.39
N SER A 321 -11.55 -2.79 -19.56
CA SER A 321 -11.33 -3.73 -18.45
C SER A 321 -12.42 -3.60 -17.39
N ALA A 322 -12.81 -2.39 -17.01
CA ALA A 322 -13.86 -2.15 -16.02
C ALA A 322 -15.24 -2.65 -16.50
N LYS A 323 -15.57 -2.41 -17.77
CA LYS A 323 -16.80 -2.93 -18.37
C LYS A 323 -16.86 -4.45 -18.34
N GLU A 324 -15.75 -5.12 -18.60
CA GLU A 324 -15.67 -6.57 -18.54
C GLU A 324 -15.75 -7.09 -17.11
N ALA A 325 -14.93 -6.52 -16.19
CA ALA A 325 -14.85 -6.92 -14.80
C ALA A 325 -16.16 -6.73 -14.03
N ALA A 326 -16.94 -5.70 -14.38
CA ALA A 326 -18.25 -5.43 -13.81
C ALA A 326 -19.24 -6.61 -13.95
N LYS A 327 -19.12 -7.41 -15.01
CA LYS A 327 -19.97 -8.59 -15.24
C LYS A 327 -19.82 -9.65 -14.14
N SER A 328 -18.66 -9.67 -13.48
CA SER A 328 -18.32 -10.61 -12.40
C SER A 328 -18.15 -9.94 -11.04
N GLY A 329 -18.44 -8.63 -10.94
CA GLY A 329 -18.28 -7.85 -9.71
C GLY A 329 -16.84 -7.76 -9.21
N VAL A 330 -15.84 -7.87 -10.12
CA VAL A 330 -14.40 -7.80 -9.79
C VAL A 330 -13.91 -6.37 -9.91
N PRO A 331 -13.28 -5.79 -8.86
CA PRO A 331 -12.72 -4.45 -8.91
C PRO A 331 -11.55 -4.32 -9.89
N VAL A 332 -11.39 -3.11 -10.45
CA VAL A 332 -10.30 -2.76 -11.37
C VAL A 332 -9.43 -1.68 -10.75
N ILE A 333 -8.11 -1.83 -10.84
CA ILE A 333 -7.10 -0.89 -10.37
C ILE A 333 -6.46 -0.24 -11.60
N ALA A 334 -6.58 1.08 -11.75
CA ALA A 334 -5.89 1.82 -12.79
C ALA A 334 -4.43 2.07 -12.38
N ASP A 335 -3.49 1.39 -13.03
CA ASP A 335 -2.06 1.43 -12.71
C ASP A 335 -1.27 2.21 -13.77
N GLY A 336 -0.74 3.36 -13.39
CA GLY A 336 0.13 4.21 -14.18
C GLY A 336 -0.59 5.24 -15.05
N GLY A 337 0.18 6.18 -15.59
CA GLY A 337 -0.32 7.30 -16.41
C GLY A 337 -0.96 8.44 -15.62
N LEU A 338 -0.99 8.35 -14.30
CA LEU A 338 -1.60 9.33 -13.40
C LEU A 338 -0.55 10.38 -12.98
N ARG A 339 -0.75 11.63 -13.32
CA ARG A 339 0.15 12.76 -13.02
C ARG A 339 -0.50 13.77 -12.08
N THR A 340 -1.83 13.80 -12.06
CA THR A 340 -2.63 14.75 -11.29
C THR A 340 -3.81 14.07 -10.60
N SER A 341 -4.43 14.74 -9.65
CA SER A 341 -5.69 14.30 -9.04
C SER A 341 -6.85 14.24 -10.05
N GLY A 342 -6.82 15.10 -11.09
CA GLY A 342 -7.78 15.05 -12.18
C GLY A 342 -7.68 13.76 -12.99
N ASP A 343 -6.46 13.24 -13.22
CA ASP A 343 -6.28 11.94 -13.89
C ASP A 343 -6.86 10.79 -13.04
N ALA A 344 -6.65 10.84 -11.73
CA ALA A 344 -7.24 9.88 -10.80
C ALA A 344 -8.78 9.93 -10.82
N ALA A 345 -9.37 11.12 -10.79
CA ALA A 345 -10.81 11.29 -10.90
C ALA A 345 -11.37 10.73 -12.23
N LYS A 346 -10.67 10.96 -13.35
CA LYS A 346 -11.04 10.41 -14.66
C LYS A 346 -10.93 8.88 -14.70
N ALA A 347 -9.88 8.30 -14.09
CA ALA A 347 -9.72 6.85 -14.00
C ALA A 347 -10.84 6.19 -13.19
N LEU A 348 -11.21 6.80 -12.05
CA LEU A 348 -12.34 6.34 -11.22
C LEU A 348 -13.66 6.46 -11.97
N ALA A 349 -13.92 7.60 -12.62
CA ALA A 349 -15.11 7.80 -13.44
C ALA A 349 -15.20 6.83 -14.63
N ALA A 350 -14.06 6.37 -15.15
CA ALA A 350 -13.97 5.37 -16.22
C ALA A 350 -14.28 3.93 -15.74
N GLY A 351 -14.53 3.75 -14.45
CA GLY A 351 -14.90 2.45 -13.87
C GLY A 351 -13.82 1.80 -13.00
N ALA A 352 -12.64 2.40 -12.84
CA ALA A 352 -11.68 1.90 -11.87
C ALA A 352 -12.22 2.07 -10.44
N SER A 353 -12.01 1.05 -9.60
CA SER A 353 -12.36 1.12 -8.18
C SER A 353 -11.29 1.85 -7.38
N SER A 354 -10.04 1.77 -7.83
CA SER A 354 -8.90 2.44 -7.20
C SER A 354 -7.81 2.75 -8.22
N VAL A 355 -6.83 3.56 -7.80
CA VAL A 355 -5.71 3.99 -8.62
C VAL A 355 -4.39 3.62 -7.95
N MET A 356 -3.43 3.13 -8.73
CA MET A 356 -2.07 2.87 -8.26
C MET A 356 -1.14 3.97 -8.75
N VAL A 357 -0.40 4.59 -7.83
CA VAL A 357 0.47 5.72 -8.10
C VAL A 357 1.94 5.40 -7.77
N GLY A 358 2.84 5.76 -8.67
CA GLY A 358 4.29 5.60 -8.54
C GLY A 358 5.00 6.93 -8.41
N SER A 359 5.18 7.68 -9.51
CA SER A 359 5.96 8.93 -9.57
C SER A 359 5.49 10.02 -8.59
N MET A 360 4.20 10.04 -8.26
CA MET A 360 3.66 11.00 -7.28
C MET A 360 4.20 10.75 -5.88
N LEU A 361 4.44 9.48 -5.51
CA LEU A 361 4.90 9.05 -4.19
C LEU A 361 6.42 8.82 -4.13
N ALA A 362 7.09 8.59 -5.26
CA ALA A 362 8.53 8.30 -5.29
C ALA A 362 9.41 9.41 -4.67
N GLY A 363 8.92 10.66 -4.67
CA GLY A 363 9.62 11.83 -4.07
C GLY A 363 9.29 12.08 -2.60
N THR A 364 8.56 11.18 -1.92
CA THR A 364 8.15 11.42 -0.52
C THR A 364 9.17 10.87 0.49
N THR A 365 9.02 11.28 1.74
CA THR A 365 9.91 10.87 2.84
C THR A 365 9.91 9.35 3.02
N GLU A 366 8.75 8.72 2.92
CA GLU A 366 8.54 7.30 3.19
C GLU A 366 8.92 6.38 2.01
N SER A 367 9.17 6.95 0.81
CA SER A 367 9.69 6.15 -0.31
C SER A 367 11.15 5.75 -0.05
N PRO A 368 11.62 4.59 -0.58
CA PRO A 368 13.01 4.17 -0.44
C PRO A 368 14.01 5.14 -1.06
N GLY A 369 15.25 5.09 -0.58
CA GLY A 369 16.37 5.88 -1.09
C GLY A 369 16.57 7.23 -0.39
N GLU A 370 17.75 7.79 -0.55
CA GLU A 370 18.19 9.03 0.08
C GLU A 370 17.72 10.25 -0.70
N VAL A 371 17.57 11.37 0.02
CA VAL A 371 17.37 12.70 -0.58
C VAL A 371 18.72 13.26 -0.94
N PHE A 372 18.90 13.69 -2.18
CA PHE A 372 20.11 14.33 -2.66
C PHE A 372 19.83 15.69 -3.30
N LEU A 373 20.84 16.57 -3.25
CA LEU A 373 20.74 17.91 -3.81
C LEU A 373 21.24 17.93 -5.26
N TYR A 374 20.41 18.44 -6.17
CA TYR A 374 20.79 18.65 -7.57
C TYR A 374 20.27 20.01 -8.05
N GLN A 375 21.15 20.83 -8.62
CA GLN A 375 20.83 22.18 -9.11
C GLN A 375 20.04 23.06 -8.10
N GLY A 376 20.40 22.98 -6.81
CA GLY A 376 19.77 23.77 -5.75
C GLY A 376 18.39 23.25 -5.27
N ARG A 377 17.94 22.10 -5.75
CA ARG A 377 16.69 21.46 -5.33
C ARG A 377 16.95 20.04 -4.81
N SER A 378 16.11 19.59 -3.89
CA SER A 378 16.17 18.23 -3.34
C SER A 378 15.40 17.25 -4.23
N TYR A 379 15.99 16.07 -4.49
CA TYR A 379 15.44 15.02 -5.32
C TYR A 379 15.57 13.66 -4.65
N LYS A 380 14.80 12.68 -5.13
CA LYS A 380 14.98 11.26 -4.87
C LYS A 380 15.09 10.50 -6.19
N ALA A 381 15.80 9.38 -6.17
CA ALA A 381 15.89 8.48 -7.32
C ALA A 381 14.51 7.86 -7.61
N TYR A 382 14.19 7.72 -8.88
CA TYR A 382 12.99 7.04 -9.35
C TYR A 382 13.31 6.26 -10.62
N ARG A 383 12.99 4.95 -10.64
CA ARG A 383 13.27 4.11 -11.79
C ARG A 383 12.14 3.16 -12.13
N GLY A 384 12.03 2.82 -13.43
CA GLY A 384 11.12 1.80 -13.90
C GLY A 384 11.60 0.41 -13.53
N MET A 385 10.66 -0.50 -13.25
CA MET A 385 10.99 -1.91 -12.98
C MET A 385 11.63 -2.60 -14.19
N GLY A 386 11.45 -2.08 -15.42
CA GLY A 386 12.12 -2.50 -16.65
C GLY A 386 13.43 -1.75 -16.95
N SER A 387 13.96 -0.92 -16.04
CA SER A 387 15.27 -0.29 -16.20
C SER A 387 16.40 -1.30 -16.01
N VAL A 388 17.57 -1.02 -16.56
CA VAL A 388 18.75 -1.91 -16.44
C VAL A 388 19.07 -2.20 -14.99
N GLY A 389 19.10 -1.19 -14.12
CA GLY A 389 19.42 -1.36 -12.72
C GLY A 389 18.35 -2.11 -11.91
N ALA A 390 17.06 -1.97 -12.25
CA ALA A 390 15.99 -2.74 -11.61
C ALA A 390 16.03 -4.21 -12.08
N MET A 391 16.21 -4.45 -13.38
CA MET A 391 16.29 -5.79 -13.96
C MET A 391 17.49 -6.57 -13.43
N ALA A 392 18.63 -5.92 -13.24
CA ALA A 392 19.82 -6.53 -12.64
C ALA A 392 19.63 -6.95 -11.17
N ARG A 393 18.65 -6.38 -10.47
CA ARG A 393 18.31 -6.71 -9.07
C ARG A 393 17.18 -7.71 -8.91
N GLY A 394 16.60 -8.24 -10.02
CA GLY A 394 15.61 -9.31 -9.97
C GLY A 394 14.30 -9.05 -10.71
N SER A 395 14.06 -7.84 -11.27
CA SER A 395 12.80 -7.57 -12.00
C SER A 395 12.81 -8.03 -13.46
N ALA A 396 13.88 -8.68 -13.95
CA ALA A 396 13.97 -9.18 -15.32
C ALA A 396 12.87 -10.20 -15.66
N ASP A 397 12.45 -11.01 -14.71
CA ASP A 397 11.37 -11.99 -14.85
C ASP A 397 9.99 -11.35 -15.06
N ARG A 398 9.77 -10.11 -14.57
CA ARG A 398 8.57 -9.30 -14.86
C ARG A 398 8.38 -9.10 -16.37
N TYR A 399 9.50 -9.03 -17.10
CA TYR A 399 9.57 -8.82 -18.54
C TYR A 399 9.92 -10.11 -19.31
N PHE A 400 9.80 -11.27 -18.65
CA PHE A 400 10.12 -12.59 -19.23
C PHE A 400 11.57 -12.69 -19.74
N GLN A 401 12.52 -12.02 -19.07
CA GLN A 401 13.94 -11.97 -19.41
C GLN A 401 14.84 -12.55 -18.30
N GLN A 402 14.33 -13.41 -17.44
CA GLN A 402 15.09 -14.02 -16.33
C GLN A 402 16.29 -14.85 -16.79
N ASP A 403 16.20 -15.46 -17.97
CA ASP A 403 17.26 -16.33 -18.53
C ASP A 403 18.26 -15.56 -19.43
N VAL A 404 18.10 -14.23 -19.51
CA VAL A 404 18.95 -13.37 -20.34
C VAL A 404 20.10 -12.80 -19.51
N SER A 405 21.35 -12.92 -20.01
CA SER A 405 22.51 -12.33 -19.34
C SER A 405 22.34 -10.80 -19.22
N ALA A 406 22.84 -10.21 -18.12
CA ALA A 406 22.67 -8.78 -17.82
C ALA A 406 23.09 -7.84 -18.97
N MET A 407 24.11 -8.20 -19.75
CA MET A 407 24.58 -7.43 -20.92
C MET A 407 23.66 -7.51 -22.15
N LYS A 408 22.70 -8.43 -22.18
CA LYS A 408 21.79 -8.66 -23.31
C LYS A 408 20.34 -8.30 -22.96
N LEU A 409 20.07 -7.81 -21.76
CA LEU A 409 18.74 -7.35 -21.38
C LEU A 409 18.27 -6.23 -22.30
N VAL A 410 17.00 -6.27 -22.69
CA VAL A 410 16.32 -5.21 -23.43
C VAL A 410 15.46 -4.41 -22.43
N PRO A 411 15.91 -3.22 -21.99
CA PRO A 411 15.21 -2.46 -21.00
C PRO A 411 13.92 -1.85 -21.60
N GLU A 412 12.85 -1.90 -20.80
CA GLU A 412 11.56 -1.25 -21.08
C GLU A 412 11.24 -0.17 -20.06
N GLY A 413 12.24 0.44 -19.47
CA GLY A 413 12.15 1.53 -18.51
C GLY A 413 13.45 2.28 -18.36
N ILE A 414 13.37 3.48 -17.84
CA ILE A 414 14.51 4.35 -17.56
C ILE A 414 14.75 4.54 -16.06
N GLU A 415 15.93 5.06 -15.72
CA GLU A 415 16.28 5.56 -14.41
C GLU A 415 16.29 7.09 -14.46
N GLY A 416 15.72 7.71 -13.44
CA GLY A 416 15.61 9.16 -13.36
C GLY A 416 15.52 9.62 -11.90
N GLN A 417 15.05 10.83 -11.73
CA GLN A 417 14.86 11.46 -10.42
C GLN A 417 13.55 12.25 -10.39
N VAL A 418 12.98 12.38 -9.21
CA VAL A 418 11.78 13.18 -8.97
C VAL A 418 12.05 14.19 -7.85
N PRO A 419 11.42 15.36 -7.87
CA PRO A 419 11.55 16.34 -6.78
C PRO A 419 11.13 15.72 -5.45
N PHE A 420 11.86 16.02 -4.38
CA PHE A 420 11.46 15.71 -3.01
C PHE A 420 10.22 16.52 -2.62
N LYS A 421 9.21 15.87 -2.04
CA LYS A 421 7.89 16.46 -1.76
C LYS A 421 7.51 16.48 -0.28
N GLY A 422 8.39 16.00 0.62
CA GLY A 422 8.04 15.83 2.02
C GLY A 422 7.18 14.59 2.29
N PRO A 423 6.33 14.58 3.33
CA PRO A 423 5.54 13.43 3.73
C PRO A 423 4.56 12.93 2.65
N ALA A 424 4.39 11.62 2.54
CA ALA A 424 3.40 11.00 1.65
C ALA A 424 1.97 11.46 1.97
N ALA A 425 1.69 11.73 3.24
CA ALA A 425 0.39 12.21 3.70
C ALA A 425 -0.04 13.50 2.99
N ASP A 426 0.88 14.44 2.76
CA ASP A 426 0.57 15.71 2.08
C ASP A 426 0.21 15.46 0.61
N VAL A 427 0.95 14.59 -0.06
CA VAL A 427 0.70 14.23 -1.46
C VAL A 427 -0.64 13.51 -1.63
N VAL A 428 -0.93 12.53 -0.77
CA VAL A 428 -2.19 11.77 -0.78
C VAL A 428 -3.37 12.68 -0.42
N HIS A 429 -3.21 13.60 0.54
CA HIS A 429 -4.24 14.58 0.87
C HIS A 429 -4.64 15.42 -0.35
N GLN A 430 -3.66 15.95 -1.10
CA GLN A 430 -3.94 16.72 -2.33
C GLN A 430 -4.59 15.86 -3.42
N LEU A 431 -4.15 14.61 -3.56
CA LEU A 431 -4.72 13.67 -4.53
C LEU A 431 -6.18 13.37 -4.23
N VAL A 432 -6.48 12.98 -2.99
CA VAL A 432 -7.85 12.65 -2.55
C VAL A 432 -8.73 13.90 -2.54
N GLY A 433 -8.18 15.05 -2.12
CA GLY A 433 -8.90 16.33 -2.17
C GLY A 433 -9.34 16.70 -3.58
N GLY A 434 -8.49 16.50 -4.58
CA GLY A 434 -8.85 16.72 -5.98
C GLY A 434 -9.90 15.73 -6.51
N VAL A 435 -9.87 14.47 -6.08
CA VAL A 435 -10.94 13.50 -6.39
C VAL A 435 -12.27 13.94 -5.77
N LYS A 436 -12.28 14.34 -4.49
CA LYS A 436 -13.47 14.86 -3.82
C LYS A 436 -14.02 16.13 -4.51
N ALA A 437 -13.14 17.01 -5.00
CA ALA A 437 -13.56 18.18 -5.79
C ALA A 437 -14.27 17.75 -7.09
N ALA A 438 -13.70 16.78 -7.81
CA ALA A 438 -14.34 16.24 -9.02
C ALA A 438 -15.71 15.61 -8.72
N MET A 439 -15.83 14.86 -7.62
CA MET A 439 -17.11 14.31 -7.15
C MET A 439 -18.11 15.42 -6.84
N GLY A 440 -17.70 16.50 -6.22
CA GLY A 440 -18.53 17.69 -6.01
C GLY A 440 -19.03 18.31 -7.31
N TYR A 441 -18.16 18.53 -8.30
CA TYR A 441 -18.54 19.07 -9.61
C TYR A 441 -19.45 18.16 -10.42
N THR A 442 -19.38 16.86 -10.24
CA THR A 442 -20.21 15.88 -10.97
C THR A 442 -21.46 15.45 -10.20
N GLY A 443 -21.68 15.97 -8.99
CA GLY A 443 -22.80 15.61 -8.13
C GLY A 443 -22.79 14.15 -7.67
N SER A 444 -21.59 13.60 -7.45
CA SER A 444 -21.34 12.20 -7.11
C SER A 444 -20.99 12.10 -5.62
N ALA A 445 -21.88 11.51 -4.80
CA ALA A 445 -21.64 11.38 -3.36
C ALA A 445 -20.65 10.26 -3.02
N THR A 446 -20.58 9.23 -3.84
CA THR A 446 -19.73 8.05 -3.70
C THR A 446 -18.91 7.78 -4.97
N ILE A 447 -17.89 6.91 -4.87
CA ILE A 447 -17.16 6.44 -6.07
C ILE A 447 -18.10 5.70 -7.03
N ALA A 448 -19.06 4.93 -6.54
CA ALA A 448 -20.05 4.26 -7.38
C ALA A 448 -20.95 5.26 -8.13
N ASP A 449 -21.34 6.37 -7.49
CA ASP A 449 -22.05 7.45 -8.17
C ASP A 449 -21.18 8.09 -9.26
N LEU A 450 -19.89 8.32 -8.97
CA LEU A 450 -18.96 8.88 -9.95
C LEU A 450 -18.85 7.99 -11.21
N GLN A 451 -18.78 6.67 -11.02
CA GLN A 451 -18.73 5.70 -12.13
C GLN A 451 -20.00 5.66 -12.97
N THR A 452 -21.15 5.93 -12.38
CA THR A 452 -22.46 5.81 -13.07
C THR A 452 -22.98 7.13 -13.63
N ARG A 453 -22.66 8.26 -13.00
CA ARG A 453 -23.21 9.60 -13.34
C ARG A 453 -22.26 10.45 -14.18
N ALA A 454 -20.93 10.28 -13.99
CA ALA A 454 -19.97 11.12 -14.67
C ALA A 454 -20.03 10.95 -16.20
N GLN A 455 -19.97 12.07 -16.90
CA GLN A 455 -19.92 12.10 -18.35
C GLN A 455 -18.60 12.70 -18.81
N PHE A 456 -18.00 12.08 -19.83
CA PHE A 456 -16.82 12.60 -20.47
C PHE A 456 -17.15 13.49 -21.67
N VAL A 457 -16.33 14.50 -21.89
CA VAL A 457 -16.25 15.24 -23.15
C VAL A 457 -14.83 15.08 -23.70
N ARG A 458 -14.73 14.79 -24.99
CA ARG A 458 -13.42 14.80 -25.69
C ARG A 458 -13.00 16.23 -25.93
N ILE A 459 -11.72 16.50 -25.75
CA ILE A 459 -11.11 17.80 -26.01
C ILE A 459 -10.05 17.71 -27.12
N THR A 460 -9.75 18.85 -27.73
CA THR A 460 -8.65 19.00 -28.67
C THR A 460 -7.33 19.37 -27.93
N ASN A 461 -6.21 19.38 -28.65
CA ASN A 461 -4.96 19.90 -28.10
C ASN A 461 -5.08 21.37 -27.67
N ALA A 462 -5.92 22.16 -28.33
CA ALA A 462 -6.21 23.54 -27.91
C ALA A 462 -6.95 23.56 -26.56
N GLY A 463 -7.94 22.69 -26.37
CA GLY A 463 -8.64 22.53 -25.08
C GLY A 463 -7.74 21.99 -23.97
N LEU A 464 -6.76 21.13 -24.30
CA LEU A 464 -5.73 20.70 -23.35
C LEU A 464 -4.83 21.89 -22.93
N SER A 465 -4.39 22.71 -23.88
CA SER A 465 -3.60 23.90 -23.59
C SER A 465 -4.36 24.91 -22.72
N GLU A 466 -5.66 25.11 -23.01
CA GLU A 466 -6.55 25.94 -22.19
C GLU A 466 -6.72 25.40 -20.76
N SER A 467 -6.64 24.08 -20.57
CA SER A 467 -6.77 23.43 -19.26
C SER A 467 -5.57 23.64 -18.35
N HIS A 468 -4.43 24.03 -18.90
CA HIS A 468 -3.22 24.37 -18.14
C HIS A 468 -3.13 25.87 -17.89
N VAL A 469 -2.36 26.25 -16.85
CA VAL A 469 -2.05 27.67 -16.62
C VAL A 469 -1.38 28.24 -17.86
N HIS A 470 -1.93 29.34 -18.38
CA HIS A 470 -1.45 30.03 -19.57
C HIS A 470 -1.51 31.55 -19.39
N ASP A 471 -0.75 32.28 -20.15
CA ASP A 471 -0.67 33.76 -20.18
C ASP A 471 -0.31 34.43 -18.84
N VAL A 472 0.25 33.69 -17.88
CA VAL A 472 0.72 34.21 -16.58
C VAL A 472 2.05 33.57 -16.19
N ALA A 473 2.88 34.29 -15.47
CA ALA A 473 4.06 33.74 -14.81
C ALA A 473 3.68 33.21 -13.42
N ILE A 474 3.98 31.95 -13.14
CA ILE A 474 3.77 31.37 -11.81
C ILE A 474 4.79 31.95 -10.85
N THR A 475 4.34 32.73 -9.86
CA THR A 475 5.20 33.31 -8.82
C THR A 475 5.28 32.45 -7.57
N ARG A 476 4.27 31.57 -7.37
CA ARG A 476 4.20 30.58 -6.28
C ARG A 476 3.54 29.31 -6.79
N GLU A 477 4.25 28.19 -6.67
CA GLU A 477 3.70 26.87 -7.02
C GLU A 477 2.56 26.47 -6.07
N ALA A 478 1.54 25.83 -6.62
CA ALA A 478 0.53 25.16 -5.82
C ALA A 478 0.99 23.72 -5.50
N PRO A 479 0.66 23.16 -4.32
CA PRO A 479 1.09 21.81 -3.92
C PRO A 479 0.70 20.71 -4.92
N ASN A 480 -0.41 20.92 -5.64
CA ASN A 480 -0.99 19.99 -6.60
C ASN A 480 -0.76 20.41 -8.08
N TYR A 481 -0.04 21.51 -8.31
CA TYR A 481 0.33 21.98 -9.65
C TYR A 481 1.78 22.49 -9.66
N PRO A 482 2.78 21.59 -9.66
CA PRO A 482 4.19 21.98 -9.73
C PRO A 482 4.54 22.49 -11.14
N THR A 483 5.42 23.49 -11.21
CA THR A 483 6.04 23.89 -12.49
C THR A 483 6.92 22.75 -13.02
N ARG A 484 6.81 22.51 -14.32
CA ARG A 484 7.62 21.52 -15.05
C ARG A 484 9.03 22.00 -15.31
#